data_b59d275d8ea77899a5c04f20f3d3f8bf
#
_entry.id   b59d275d8ea77899a5c04f20f3d3f8bf
#
_cell.length_a   1.000
_cell.length_b   1.000
_cell.length_c   1.000
_cell.angle_alpha   90.00
_cell.angle_beta   90.00
_cell.angle_gamma   90.00
#
_symmetry.space_group_name_H-M   'P 1'
#
loop_
_entity.id
_entity.type
_entity.pdbx_description
1 polymer ?
#
loop_
_entity_poly.entity_id
_entity_poly.type
_entity_poly.pdbx_seq_one_letter_code
_entity_poly.pdbx_strand_id
1 'polypeptide(L)'
;ENLFFQKTCVKMWMKYESAMGDTEAYNKLCVYYVNLHSMQVKEQIKRLGDTIDLKLQLQETEYERRKAVRLNYTDMLTGMGNKFKMRNDFEKLVSKNQDSDGAGITFGVVDIDFFKSFNRNSGRVTGDAVLKEVSSIINESIKDKGMGYHFYGDEFYIILQETDEDI
;
A
#
# COMPACT_ATOMS: atom_id res chain seq x y z
N GLU A 1 -30.40 17.04 -8.78
CA GLU A 1 -31.57 16.55 -9.57
C GLU A 1 -32.40 17.73 -10.11
N ASN A 2 -32.60 18.77 -9.32
CA ASN A 2 -33.42 19.92 -9.72
C ASN A 2 -32.83 20.72 -10.90
N LEU A 3 -31.52 20.87 -10.98
CA LEU A 3 -30.83 21.70 -12.00
C LEU A 3 -30.90 21.10 -13.41
N PHE A 4 -30.84 19.77 -13.53
CA PHE A 4 -31.01 19.07 -14.80
C PHE A 4 -32.43 19.24 -15.34
N PHE A 5 -33.43 19.09 -14.46
CA PHE A 5 -34.83 19.28 -14.83
C PHE A 5 -35.12 20.73 -15.24
N GLN A 6 -34.61 21.71 -14.49
CA GLN A 6 -34.74 23.14 -14.82
C GLN A 6 -34.16 23.44 -16.22
N LYS A 7 -32.97 22.93 -16.54
CA LYS A 7 -32.36 23.12 -17.87
C LYS A 7 -33.20 22.51 -18.98
N THR A 8 -33.79 21.35 -18.72
CA THR A 8 -34.68 20.69 -19.71
C THR A 8 -35.92 21.51 -19.99
N CYS A 9 -36.55 22.02 -18.92
CA CYS A 9 -37.71 22.91 -19.07
C CYS A 9 -37.37 24.20 -19.86
N VAL A 10 -36.25 24.86 -19.47
CA VAL A 10 -35.82 26.08 -20.17
C VAL A 10 -35.56 25.81 -21.65
N LYS A 11 -34.94 24.71 -22.03
CA LYS A 11 -34.74 24.32 -23.44
C LYS A 11 -36.06 24.12 -24.19
N MET A 12 -37.07 23.56 -23.54
CA MET A 12 -38.40 23.40 -24.16
C MET A 12 -39.06 24.77 -24.39
N TRP A 13 -38.97 25.66 -23.38
CA TRP A 13 -39.51 27.03 -23.52
C TRP A 13 -38.78 27.83 -24.61
N MET A 14 -37.47 27.74 -24.70
CA MET A 14 -36.69 28.36 -25.75
C MET A 14 -37.16 27.92 -27.15
N LYS A 15 -37.47 26.63 -27.34
CA LYS A 15 -38.02 26.11 -28.60
C LYS A 15 -39.40 26.70 -28.92
N TYR A 16 -40.23 26.84 -27.89
CA TYR A 16 -41.57 27.43 -28.02
C TYR A 16 -41.49 28.92 -28.44
N GLU A 17 -40.71 29.72 -27.72
CA GLU A 17 -40.56 31.16 -28.01
C GLU A 17 -39.93 31.42 -29.37
N SER A 18 -38.96 30.57 -29.76
CA SER A 18 -38.39 30.60 -31.11
C SER A 18 -39.44 30.35 -32.20
N ALA A 19 -40.36 29.42 -31.97
CA ALA A 19 -41.43 29.10 -32.90
C ALA A 19 -42.49 30.20 -32.97
N MET A 20 -42.72 30.89 -31.85
CA MET A 20 -43.68 32.04 -31.77
C MET A 20 -43.09 33.35 -32.30
N GLY A 21 -41.78 33.42 -32.52
CA GLY A 21 -41.06 34.59 -33.03
C GLY A 21 -40.80 35.67 -31.95
N ASP A 22 -41.02 35.37 -30.65
CA ASP A 22 -40.72 36.31 -29.58
C ASP A 22 -39.21 36.28 -29.25
N THR A 23 -38.47 37.14 -29.95
CA THR A 23 -37.02 37.26 -29.80
C THR A 23 -36.59 37.76 -28.40
N GLU A 24 -37.40 38.63 -27.76
CA GLU A 24 -37.03 39.14 -26.43
C GLU A 24 -37.17 38.07 -25.37
N ALA A 25 -38.27 37.33 -25.33
CA ALA A 25 -38.45 36.20 -24.44
C ALA A 25 -37.42 35.12 -24.66
N TYR A 26 -37.09 34.77 -25.91
CA TYR A 26 -36.04 33.82 -26.25
C TYR A 26 -34.67 34.24 -25.68
N ASN A 27 -34.27 35.50 -25.87
CA ASN A 27 -32.97 36.00 -25.37
C ASN A 27 -32.90 35.97 -23.85
N LYS A 28 -33.99 36.30 -23.14
CA LYS A 28 -34.05 36.16 -21.66
C LYS A 28 -33.83 34.70 -21.21
N LEU A 29 -34.44 33.75 -21.90
CA LEU A 29 -34.28 32.33 -21.62
C LEU A 29 -32.85 31.83 -21.93
N CYS A 30 -32.21 32.35 -22.98
CA CYS A 30 -30.83 32.05 -23.29
C CYS A 30 -29.89 32.47 -22.14
N VAL A 31 -30.03 33.70 -21.64
CA VAL A 31 -29.23 34.19 -20.49
C VAL A 31 -29.47 33.31 -19.24
N TYR A 32 -30.73 32.99 -18.96
CA TYR A 32 -31.06 32.12 -17.83
C TYR A 32 -30.46 30.73 -18.00
N TYR A 33 -30.54 30.14 -19.19
CA TYR A 33 -29.93 28.83 -19.47
C TYR A 33 -28.42 28.84 -19.27
N VAL A 34 -27.72 29.86 -19.75
CA VAL A 34 -26.26 30.02 -19.56
C VAL A 34 -25.90 30.10 -18.09
N ASN A 35 -26.68 30.84 -17.29
CA ASN A 35 -26.48 30.93 -15.85
C ASN A 35 -26.66 29.58 -15.15
N LEU A 36 -27.72 28.85 -15.46
CA LEU A 36 -27.93 27.49 -14.94
C LEU A 36 -26.79 26.54 -15.33
N HIS A 37 -26.31 26.65 -16.57
CA HIS A 37 -25.19 25.84 -17.05
C HIS A 37 -23.89 26.15 -16.29
N SER A 38 -23.60 27.43 -16.10
CA SER A 38 -22.40 27.86 -15.37
C SER A 38 -22.44 27.42 -13.89
N MET A 39 -23.60 27.44 -13.24
CA MET A 39 -23.79 26.93 -11.88
C MET A 39 -23.51 25.42 -11.82
N GLN A 40 -24.02 24.66 -12.78
CA GLN A 40 -23.78 23.21 -12.86
C GLN A 40 -22.28 22.88 -13.04
N VAL A 41 -21.60 23.60 -13.94
CA VAL A 41 -20.16 23.41 -14.16
C VAL A 41 -19.36 23.73 -12.89
N LYS A 42 -19.68 24.84 -12.22
CA LYS A 42 -19.03 25.20 -10.94
C LYS A 42 -19.19 24.10 -9.88
N GLU A 43 -20.40 23.56 -9.74
CA GLU A 43 -20.65 22.48 -8.79
C GLU A 43 -19.88 21.19 -9.14
N GLN A 44 -19.82 20.85 -10.45
CA GLN A 44 -19.03 19.69 -10.91
C GLN A 44 -17.54 19.88 -10.63
N ILE A 45 -16.98 21.06 -10.89
CA ILE A 45 -15.58 21.38 -10.61
C ILE A 45 -15.31 21.26 -9.11
N LYS A 46 -16.20 21.78 -8.24
CA LYS A 46 -16.07 21.66 -6.80
C LYS A 46 -16.04 20.19 -6.36
N ARG A 47 -17.01 19.38 -6.79
CA ARG A 47 -17.06 17.94 -6.47
C ARG A 47 -15.81 17.19 -6.94
N LEU A 48 -15.28 17.57 -8.10
CA LEU A 48 -14.03 16.99 -8.61
C LEU A 48 -12.85 17.35 -7.71
N GLY A 49 -12.76 18.61 -7.29
CA GLY A 49 -11.75 19.08 -6.33
C GLY A 49 -11.81 18.29 -5.01
N ASP A 50 -12.99 18.21 -4.40
CA ASP A 50 -13.22 17.47 -3.15
C ASP A 50 -12.80 15.97 -3.28
N THR A 51 -13.06 15.38 -4.46
CA THR A 51 -12.67 13.98 -4.74
C THR A 51 -11.16 13.82 -4.88
N ILE A 52 -10.48 14.79 -5.50
CA ILE A 52 -9.02 14.79 -5.64
C ILE A 52 -8.36 14.93 -4.27
N ASP A 53 -8.84 15.87 -3.46
CA ASP A 53 -8.31 16.10 -2.11
C ASP A 53 -8.45 14.86 -1.22
N LEU A 54 -9.61 14.20 -1.27
CA LEU A 54 -9.82 12.95 -0.55
C LEU A 54 -8.87 11.83 -1.01
N LYS A 55 -8.62 11.71 -2.32
CA LYS A 55 -7.65 10.74 -2.86
C LYS A 55 -6.23 11.02 -2.38
N LEU A 56 -5.81 12.28 -2.36
CA LEU A 56 -4.49 12.66 -1.88
C LEU A 56 -4.31 12.32 -0.40
N GLN A 57 -5.30 12.64 0.44
CA GLN A 57 -5.28 12.29 1.87
C GLN A 57 -5.20 10.77 2.09
N LEU A 58 -5.95 10.00 1.31
CA LEU A 58 -5.91 8.54 1.39
C LEU A 58 -4.52 8.00 1.02
N GLN A 59 -3.91 8.50 -0.05
CA GLN A 59 -2.56 8.09 -0.46
C GLN A 59 -1.51 8.43 0.59
N GLU A 60 -1.58 9.60 1.19
CA GLU A 60 -0.68 10.01 2.26
C GLU A 60 -0.82 9.12 3.51
N THR A 61 -2.05 8.83 3.92
CA THR A 61 -2.34 7.92 5.03
C THR A 61 -1.81 6.51 4.77
N GLU A 62 -1.99 5.99 3.56
CA GLU A 62 -1.46 4.68 3.17
C GLU A 62 0.06 4.65 3.13
N TYR A 63 0.70 5.73 2.66
CA TYR A 63 2.16 5.85 2.67
C TYR A 63 2.73 5.83 4.09
N GLU A 64 2.17 6.63 5.00
CA GLU A 64 2.59 6.65 6.41
C GLU A 64 2.34 5.30 7.10
N ARG A 65 1.22 4.65 6.81
CA ARG A 65 0.95 3.30 7.30
C ARG A 65 1.99 2.29 6.82
N ARG A 66 2.32 2.28 5.52
CA ARG A 66 3.33 1.38 4.95
C ARG A 66 4.71 1.62 5.56
N LYS A 67 5.07 2.87 5.77
CA LYS A 67 6.31 3.28 6.43
C LYS A 67 6.36 2.79 7.89
N ALA A 68 5.29 2.98 8.65
CA ALA A 68 5.18 2.49 10.02
C ALA A 68 5.28 0.95 10.10
N VAL A 69 4.60 0.24 9.20
CA VAL A 69 4.68 -1.23 9.10
C VAL A 69 6.11 -1.67 8.77
N ARG A 70 6.78 -1.02 7.82
CA ARG A 70 8.16 -1.35 7.44
C ARG A 70 9.13 -1.18 8.62
N LEU A 71 9.01 -0.08 9.36
CA LEU A 71 9.83 0.16 10.56
C LEU A 71 9.58 -0.87 11.67
N ASN A 72 8.32 -1.34 11.80
CA ASN A 72 7.97 -2.34 12.81
C ASN A 72 8.39 -3.77 12.46
N TYR A 73 8.64 -4.08 11.19
CA TYR A 73 8.92 -5.44 10.74
C TYR A 73 10.32 -5.66 10.16
N THR A 74 11.14 -4.62 10.10
CA THR A 74 12.50 -4.71 9.56
C THR A 74 13.53 -4.50 10.67
N ASP A 75 14.57 -5.31 10.68
CA ASP A 75 15.77 -5.06 11.48
C ASP A 75 16.62 -3.97 10.82
N MET A 76 16.92 -2.92 11.57
CA MET A 76 17.59 -1.72 11.05
C MET A 76 19.07 -1.94 10.71
N LEU A 77 19.72 -2.93 11.33
CA LEU A 77 21.12 -3.23 11.07
C LEU A 77 21.30 -4.06 9.81
N THR A 78 20.54 -5.13 9.70
CA THR A 78 20.72 -6.17 8.66
C THR A 78 19.79 -5.98 7.45
N GLY A 79 18.69 -5.22 7.62
CA GLY A 79 17.64 -5.08 6.61
C GLY A 79 16.72 -6.31 6.47
N MET A 80 16.99 -7.38 7.20
CA MET A 80 16.13 -8.57 7.25
C MET A 80 14.81 -8.31 7.99
N GLY A 81 13.88 -9.25 7.92
CA GLY A 81 12.74 -9.25 8.82
C GLY A 81 13.21 -9.35 10.29
N ASN A 82 12.55 -8.62 11.20
CA ASN A 82 12.83 -8.74 12.63
C ASN A 82 11.94 -9.83 13.27
N LYS A 83 12.09 -10.03 14.58
CA LYS A 83 11.30 -11.02 15.35
C LYS A 83 9.78 -10.85 15.24
N PHE A 84 9.29 -9.61 15.08
CA PHE A 84 7.86 -9.36 14.93
C PHE A 84 7.36 -9.79 13.55
N LYS A 85 8.16 -9.54 12.51
CA LYS A 85 7.87 -10.04 11.16
C LYS A 85 7.87 -11.56 11.11
N MET A 86 8.91 -12.19 11.68
CA MET A 86 9.01 -13.65 11.75
C MET A 86 7.76 -14.27 12.38
N ARG A 87 7.35 -13.77 13.55
CA ARG A 87 6.15 -14.26 14.24
C ARG A 87 4.89 -14.12 13.39
N ASN A 88 4.67 -12.94 12.80
CA ASN A 88 3.51 -12.66 11.97
C ASN A 88 3.48 -13.55 10.72
N ASP A 89 4.63 -13.77 10.08
CA ASP A 89 4.72 -14.60 8.88
C ASP A 89 4.52 -16.08 9.23
N PHE A 90 5.08 -16.55 10.34
CA PHE A 90 4.88 -17.91 10.85
C PHE A 90 3.40 -18.19 11.18
N GLU A 91 2.73 -17.28 11.91
CA GLU A 91 1.31 -17.41 12.24
C GLU A 91 0.44 -17.51 10.96
N LYS A 92 0.75 -16.73 9.91
CA LYS A 92 0.06 -16.80 8.63
C LYS A 92 0.29 -18.12 7.89
N LEU A 93 1.54 -18.63 7.93
CA LEU A 93 1.88 -19.90 7.27
C LEU A 93 1.19 -21.08 7.94
N VAL A 94 1.19 -21.12 9.27
CA VAL A 94 0.48 -22.17 10.03
C VAL A 94 -1.01 -22.13 9.74
N SER A 95 -1.63 -20.93 9.73
CA SER A 95 -3.05 -20.79 9.42
C SER A 95 -3.39 -21.27 7.99
N LYS A 96 -2.53 -20.97 7.02
CA LYS A 96 -2.72 -21.38 5.63
C LYS A 96 -2.55 -22.88 5.42
N ASN A 97 -1.63 -23.51 6.14
CA ASN A 97 -1.36 -24.95 6.02
C ASN A 97 -2.39 -25.84 6.74
N GLN A 98 -3.21 -25.29 7.65
CA GLN A 98 -4.31 -26.04 8.25
C GLN A 98 -5.39 -26.44 7.23
N ASP A 99 -5.51 -25.68 6.13
CA ASP A 99 -6.49 -25.92 5.07
C ASP A 99 -5.90 -26.65 3.83
N SER A 100 -4.59 -26.99 3.86
CA SER A 100 -3.87 -27.55 2.70
C SER A 100 -3.23 -28.88 3.06
N ASP A 101 -3.50 -29.92 2.27
CA ASP A 101 -2.91 -31.25 2.40
C ASP A 101 -1.43 -31.20 1.93
N GLY A 102 -0.49 -30.86 2.86
CA GLY A 102 0.86 -31.36 2.70
C GLY A 102 2.00 -30.41 2.31
N ALA A 103 1.87 -29.09 2.29
CA ALA A 103 3.06 -28.24 2.13
C ALA A 103 3.86 -28.20 3.45
N GLY A 104 5.05 -28.79 3.46
CA GLY A 104 5.97 -28.77 4.61
C GLY A 104 6.48 -27.35 4.91
N ILE A 105 6.64 -27.02 6.20
CA ILE A 105 7.33 -25.82 6.65
C ILE A 105 8.59 -26.27 7.38
N THR A 106 9.76 -25.87 6.86
CA THR A 106 11.02 -26.09 7.55
C THR A 106 11.45 -24.83 8.28
N PHE A 107 11.76 -24.97 9.56
CA PHE A 107 12.24 -23.88 10.40
C PHE A 107 13.69 -24.12 10.77
N GLY A 108 14.56 -23.18 10.42
CA GLY A 108 16.00 -23.22 10.71
C GLY A 108 16.44 -22.11 11.66
N VAL A 109 17.45 -22.39 12.44
CA VAL A 109 18.13 -21.41 13.31
C VAL A 109 19.61 -21.39 12.95
N VAL A 110 20.15 -20.20 12.78
CA VAL A 110 21.58 -19.95 12.53
C VAL A 110 22.09 -19.05 13.65
N ASP A 111 23.19 -19.45 14.27
CA ASP A 111 23.86 -18.71 15.34
C ASP A 111 25.34 -18.55 14.98
N ILE A 112 25.95 -17.40 15.32
CA ILE A 112 27.37 -17.16 15.03
C ILE A 112 28.20 -17.55 16.24
N ASP A 113 28.96 -18.63 16.10
CA ASP A 113 29.83 -19.12 17.16
C ASP A 113 30.80 -18.05 17.69
N PHE A 114 30.87 -17.93 18.99
CA PHE A 114 31.75 -17.01 19.70
C PHE A 114 31.59 -15.51 19.37
N PHE A 115 30.46 -15.09 18.78
CA PHE A 115 30.24 -13.71 18.35
C PHE A 115 30.48 -12.67 19.48
N LYS A 116 30.06 -12.96 20.68
CA LYS A 116 30.30 -12.09 21.82
C LYS A 116 31.80 -11.91 22.15
N SER A 117 32.60 -12.96 21.98
CA SER A 117 34.04 -12.90 22.12
C SER A 117 34.71 -12.13 20.98
N PHE A 118 34.22 -12.36 19.77
CA PHE A 118 34.64 -11.63 18.57
C PHE A 118 34.44 -10.12 18.76
N ASN A 119 33.25 -9.70 19.19
CA ASN A 119 32.93 -8.28 19.45
C ASN A 119 33.83 -7.63 20.50
N ARG A 120 34.23 -8.39 21.57
CA ARG A 120 35.16 -7.88 22.56
C ARG A 120 36.55 -7.62 22.01
N ASN A 121 36.99 -8.46 21.08
CA ASN A 121 38.35 -8.38 20.53
C ASN A 121 38.45 -7.41 19.32
N SER A 122 37.45 -7.40 18.47
CA SER A 122 37.46 -6.68 17.19
C SER A 122 36.61 -5.41 17.18
N GLY A 123 35.85 -5.17 18.24
CA GLY A 123 34.96 -4.03 18.38
C GLY A 123 33.58 -4.24 17.73
N ARG A 124 32.61 -3.47 18.24
CA ARG A 124 31.20 -3.60 17.86
C ARG A 124 30.94 -3.27 16.38
N VAL A 125 31.66 -2.28 15.83
CA VAL A 125 31.52 -1.88 14.42
C VAL A 125 31.87 -3.03 13.47
N THR A 126 32.91 -3.79 13.82
CA THR A 126 33.32 -4.99 13.05
C THR A 126 32.28 -6.10 13.19
N GLY A 127 31.70 -6.27 14.37
CA GLY A 127 30.60 -7.23 14.56
C GLY A 127 29.35 -6.86 13.79
N ASP A 128 28.98 -5.60 13.75
CA ASP A 128 27.84 -5.12 12.95
C ASP A 128 28.06 -5.37 11.44
N ALA A 129 29.30 -5.27 10.95
CA ALA A 129 29.65 -5.62 9.57
C ALA A 129 29.51 -7.14 9.30
N VAL A 130 29.94 -7.98 10.26
CA VAL A 130 29.76 -9.44 10.17
C VAL A 130 28.27 -9.81 10.13
N LEU A 131 27.44 -9.21 10.98
CA LEU A 131 25.99 -9.46 10.98
C LEU A 131 25.33 -9.10 9.63
N LYS A 132 25.74 -7.99 9.00
CA LYS A 132 25.29 -7.60 7.65
C LYS A 132 25.71 -8.61 6.59
N GLU A 133 26.93 -9.07 6.65
CA GLU A 133 27.46 -10.05 5.67
C GLU A 133 26.74 -11.39 5.81
N VAL A 134 26.59 -11.89 7.04
CA VAL A 134 25.84 -13.14 7.30
C VAL A 134 24.39 -13.01 6.82
N SER A 135 23.75 -11.87 7.05
CA SER A 135 22.38 -11.62 6.60
C SER A 135 22.26 -11.64 5.06
N SER A 136 23.26 -11.11 4.36
CA SER A 136 23.35 -11.15 2.88
C SER A 136 23.46 -12.59 2.38
N ILE A 137 24.39 -13.36 2.97
CA ILE A 137 24.61 -14.77 2.62
C ILE A 137 23.34 -15.60 2.84
N ILE A 138 22.68 -15.43 3.99
CA ILE A 138 21.42 -16.13 4.28
C ILE A 138 20.37 -15.78 3.21
N ASN A 139 20.14 -14.50 2.95
CA ASN A 139 19.14 -14.07 1.98
C ASN A 139 19.41 -14.59 0.56
N GLU A 140 20.69 -14.61 0.13
CA GLU A 140 21.07 -15.17 -1.16
C GLU A 140 20.85 -16.69 -1.23
N SER A 141 21.16 -17.39 -0.13
CA SER A 141 21.05 -18.86 -0.06
C SER A 141 19.59 -19.34 -0.07
N ILE A 142 18.67 -18.58 0.52
CA ILE A 142 17.26 -18.96 0.62
C ILE A 142 16.36 -18.25 -0.42
N LYS A 143 16.99 -17.53 -1.37
CA LYS A 143 16.28 -16.78 -2.39
C LYS A 143 15.22 -17.65 -3.07
N ASP A 144 14.00 -17.11 -3.15
CA ASP A 144 12.82 -17.77 -3.74
C ASP A 144 12.28 -19.01 -3.01
N LYS A 145 13.02 -19.55 -2.01
CA LYS A 145 12.63 -20.76 -1.25
C LYS A 145 12.12 -20.47 0.15
N GLY A 146 12.32 -19.24 0.65
CA GLY A 146 11.93 -18.93 2.03
C GLY A 146 12.18 -17.51 2.45
N MET A 147 12.14 -17.29 3.74
CA MET A 147 12.32 -15.98 4.37
C MET A 147 13.30 -16.08 5.53
N GLY A 148 14.23 -15.12 5.59
CA GLY A 148 15.21 -14.99 6.67
C GLY A 148 14.90 -13.82 7.60
N TYR A 149 15.24 -13.99 8.87
CA TYR A 149 14.96 -13.01 9.92
C TYR A 149 16.17 -12.87 10.85
N HIS A 150 16.46 -11.64 11.24
CA HIS A 150 17.38 -11.35 12.32
C HIS A 150 16.59 -11.24 13.63
N PHE A 151 16.77 -12.20 14.55
CA PHE A 151 15.94 -12.32 15.73
C PHE A 151 16.49 -11.50 16.89
N TYR A 152 17.72 -11.77 17.29
CA TYR A 152 18.40 -11.07 18.37
C TYR A 152 19.90 -11.37 18.37
N GLY A 153 20.75 -10.34 18.54
CA GLY A 153 22.20 -10.52 18.71
C GLY A 153 22.86 -11.15 17.51
N ASP A 154 23.24 -12.42 17.61
CA ASP A 154 23.88 -13.27 16.63
C ASP A 154 22.94 -14.36 16.06
N GLU A 155 21.67 -14.37 16.47
CA GLU A 155 20.69 -15.37 16.09
C GLU A 155 19.86 -14.94 14.86
N PHE A 156 19.86 -15.81 13.82
CA PHE A 156 19.03 -15.67 12.65
C PHE A 156 18.05 -16.85 12.54
N TYR A 157 16.86 -16.58 12.06
CA TYR A 157 15.84 -17.59 11.81
C TYR A 157 15.50 -17.64 10.34
N ILE A 158 15.23 -18.85 9.85
CA ILE A 158 14.89 -19.12 8.45
C ILE A 158 13.60 -19.92 8.44
N ILE A 159 12.66 -19.51 7.58
CA ILE A 159 11.44 -20.28 7.28
C ILE A 159 11.48 -20.63 5.80
N LEU A 160 11.55 -21.92 5.49
CA LEU A 160 11.46 -22.45 4.14
C LEU A 160 10.07 -23.06 3.93
N GLN A 161 9.53 -22.88 2.73
CA GLN A 161 8.33 -23.57 2.27
C GLN A 161 8.77 -24.61 1.25
N GLU A 162 8.43 -25.87 1.50
CA GLU A 162 8.63 -26.90 0.51
C GLU A 162 7.60 -26.70 -0.60
N THR A 163 8.07 -26.63 -1.83
CA THR A 163 7.23 -26.65 -3.02
C THR A 163 7.23 -28.08 -3.59
N ASP A 164 6.12 -28.51 -4.19
CA ASP A 164 5.94 -29.86 -4.77
C ASP A 164 7.01 -30.23 -5.83
N GLU A 165 7.87 -29.30 -6.22
CA GLU A 165 8.96 -29.52 -7.20
C GLU A 165 10.24 -30.09 -6.57
N ASP A 166 10.34 -30.19 -5.24
CA ASP A 166 11.52 -30.69 -4.49
C ASP A 166 11.37 -32.16 -4.04
N ILE A 167 10.29 -32.88 -4.47
CA ILE A 167 10.07 -34.33 -4.27
C ILE A 167 10.32 -35.11 -5.60
#